data_8bd24144a975b1533ec1b5ae83cadbd0
#
_entry.id   8bd24144a975b1533ec1b5ae83cadbd0
#
_cell.length_a   1.000
_cell.length_b   1.000
_cell.length_c   1.000
_cell.angle_alpha   90.00
_cell.angle_beta   90.00
_cell.angle_gamma   90.00
#
_symmetry.space_group_name_H-M   'P 1'
#
loop_
_entity.id
_entity.type
_entity.pdbx_description
1 polymer ?
#
loop_
_entity_poly.entity_id
_entity_poly.type
_entity_poly.pdbx_seq_one_letter_code
_entity_poly.pdbx_strand_id
1 'polypeptide(L)'
;MIFAVVDIETTGNGPKGQKITEISALIFDGKKIIDEFTSLVNPEQNIPAFITNLTGITNAMVRNAPKFYEIAKKVEEITKGTIFVAHNVNFDYNIIHAEFKSLGFDFKRKKLCTVRLTRKIIPGLPSYSLGNICTSENIPINGRHRAKGDAEATVE
;
A
#
# COMPACT_ATOMS: atom_id res chain seq x y z
N MET A 1 -18.30 0.97 -10.35
CA MET A 1 -17.12 0.10 -10.23
C MET A 1 -16.43 0.49 -8.94
N ILE A 2 -16.03 -0.48 -8.12
CA ILE A 2 -15.43 -0.19 -6.82
C ILE A 2 -13.94 -0.54 -6.87
N PHE A 3 -13.12 0.34 -6.35
CA PHE A 3 -11.67 0.23 -6.31
C PHE A 3 -11.21 0.13 -4.84
N ALA A 4 -10.26 -0.76 -4.56
CA ALA A 4 -9.48 -0.73 -3.34
C ALA A 4 -8.12 -0.12 -3.67
N VAL A 5 -7.92 1.13 -3.31
CA VAL A 5 -6.63 1.81 -3.45
C VAL A 5 -5.79 1.45 -2.23
N VAL A 6 -4.72 0.70 -2.47
CA VAL A 6 -3.91 0.09 -1.42
C VAL A 6 -2.48 0.57 -1.54
N ASP A 7 -1.91 0.86 -0.40
CA ASP A 7 -0.48 1.14 -0.24
C ASP A 7 0.05 0.43 1.00
N ILE A 8 1.30 -0.01 0.97
CA ILE A 8 1.97 -0.66 2.10
C ILE A 8 3.36 -0.07 2.33
N GLU A 9 3.73 0.01 3.61
CA GLU A 9 5.12 0.18 4.01
C GLU A 9 5.70 -1.17 4.44
N THR A 10 6.99 -1.37 4.22
CA THR A 10 7.65 -2.66 4.48
C THR A 10 8.99 -2.49 5.19
N THR A 11 9.54 -3.61 5.66
CA THR A 11 10.89 -3.65 6.22
C THR A 11 12.00 -3.51 5.16
N GLY A 12 11.65 -3.37 3.86
CA GLY A 12 12.64 -3.44 2.78
C GLY A 12 13.24 -4.85 2.62
N ASN A 13 14.24 -4.98 1.76
CA ASN A 13 14.91 -6.25 1.50
C ASN A 13 15.76 -6.70 2.69
N GLY A 14 15.14 -7.40 3.63
CA GLY A 14 15.82 -8.03 4.75
C GLY A 14 16.11 -9.52 4.52
N PRO A 15 16.89 -10.17 5.40
CA PRO A 15 17.27 -11.58 5.27
C PRO A 15 16.08 -12.55 5.33
N LYS A 16 14.96 -12.13 5.91
CA LYS A 16 13.70 -12.89 5.98
C LYS A 16 12.68 -12.48 4.91
N GLY A 17 13.12 -11.74 3.88
CA GLY A 17 12.23 -11.13 2.90
C GLY A 17 11.58 -9.85 3.40
N GLN A 18 10.75 -9.25 2.56
CA GLN A 18 10.00 -8.05 2.91
C GLN A 18 8.78 -8.42 3.74
N LYS A 19 8.56 -7.69 4.84
CA LYS A 19 7.40 -7.83 5.71
C LYS A 19 6.68 -6.50 5.83
N ILE A 20 5.35 -6.55 5.89
CA ILE A 20 4.52 -5.35 6.00
C ILE A 20 4.71 -4.72 7.38
N THR A 21 4.90 -3.40 7.43
CA THR A 21 4.97 -2.58 8.64
C THR A 21 3.77 -1.65 8.79
N GLU A 22 3.14 -1.27 7.69
CA GLU A 22 1.88 -0.52 7.65
C GLU A 22 1.11 -0.92 6.39
N ILE A 23 -0.21 -0.93 6.47
CA ILE A 23 -1.11 -1.14 5.34
C ILE A 23 -2.23 -0.12 5.40
N SER A 24 -2.58 0.45 4.24
CA SER A 24 -3.78 1.25 4.06
C SER A 24 -4.56 0.76 2.85
N ALA A 25 -5.87 0.61 3.00
CA ALA A 25 -6.81 0.28 1.93
C ALA A 25 -7.97 1.28 1.97
N LEU A 26 -8.09 2.08 0.93
CA LEU A 26 -9.16 3.06 0.76
C LEU A 26 -10.12 2.55 -0.31
N ILE A 27 -11.39 2.44 0.02
CA ILE A 27 -12.41 1.95 -0.91
C ILE A 27 -13.06 3.14 -1.61
N PHE A 28 -12.83 3.22 -2.91
CA PHE A 28 -13.23 4.33 -3.76
C PHE A 28 -14.32 3.88 -4.77
N ASP A 29 -15.43 4.61 -4.84
CA ASP A 29 -16.55 4.28 -5.71
C ASP A 29 -16.48 4.97 -7.10
N GLY A 30 -15.41 5.72 -7.36
CA GLY A 30 -15.21 6.55 -8.54
C GLY A 30 -15.62 8.01 -8.33
N LYS A 31 -16.09 8.37 -7.11
CA LYS A 31 -16.45 9.75 -6.73
C LYS A 31 -15.89 10.14 -5.36
N LYS A 32 -15.92 9.22 -4.40
CA LYS A 32 -15.46 9.44 -3.03
C LYS A 32 -14.98 8.16 -2.37
N ILE A 33 -14.20 8.30 -1.32
CA ILE A 33 -13.85 7.19 -0.43
C ILE A 33 -15.09 6.85 0.39
N ILE A 34 -15.52 5.58 0.34
CA ILE A 34 -16.74 5.07 1.01
C ILE A 34 -16.43 4.16 2.19
N ASP A 35 -15.24 3.64 2.30
CA ASP A 35 -14.74 2.85 3.44
C ASP A 35 -13.21 2.91 3.48
N GLU A 36 -12.62 2.69 4.66
CA GLU A 36 -11.17 2.67 4.82
C GLU A 36 -10.72 1.69 5.90
N PHE A 37 -9.52 1.16 5.72
CA PHE A 37 -8.81 0.40 6.74
C PHE A 37 -7.33 0.77 6.70
N THR A 38 -6.79 1.21 7.82
CA THR A 38 -5.36 1.50 7.98
C THR A 38 -4.86 0.91 9.27
N SER A 39 -3.73 0.23 9.25
CA SER A 39 -3.12 -0.38 10.43
C SER A 39 -1.61 -0.43 10.33
N LEU A 40 -0.91 -0.13 11.42
CA LEU A 40 0.44 -0.61 11.62
C LEU A 40 0.40 -2.14 11.72
N VAL A 41 1.47 -2.79 11.30
CA VAL A 41 1.61 -4.25 11.33
C VAL A 41 2.95 -4.61 11.97
N ASN A 42 2.92 -5.55 12.91
CA ASN A 42 4.14 -6.11 13.47
C ASN A 42 4.79 -7.06 12.44
N PRO A 43 5.96 -6.70 11.87
CA PRO A 43 6.60 -7.49 10.83
C PRO A 43 7.33 -8.74 11.37
N GLU A 44 7.36 -8.93 12.69
CA GLU A 44 8.10 -10.01 13.38
C GLU A 44 9.60 -10.06 13.02
N GLN A 45 10.14 -8.94 12.58
CA GLN A 45 11.55 -8.71 12.32
C GLN A 45 11.90 -7.23 12.49
N ASN A 46 13.20 -6.94 12.65
CA ASN A 46 13.65 -5.56 12.80
C ASN A 46 13.44 -4.74 11.52
N ILE A 47 13.01 -3.50 11.71
CA ILE A 47 12.94 -2.49 10.67
C ILE A 47 14.34 -1.86 10.55
N PRO A 48 15.00 -1.91 9.39
CA PRO A 48 16.29 -1.27 9.19
C PRO A 48 16.23 0.26 9.39
N ALA A 49 17.30 0.84 9.89
CA ALA A 49 17.34 2.28 10.21
C ALA A 49 17.00 3.16 8.99
N PHE A 50 17.44 2.79 7.78
CA PHE A 50 17.15 3.55 6.57
C PHE A 50 15.65 3.53 6.21
N ILE A 51 14.94 2.44 6.51
CA ILE A 51 13.47 2.35 6.34
C ILE A 51 12.79 3.23 7.39
N THR A 52 13.22 3.16 8.65
CA THR A 52 12.69 4.06 9.69
C THR A 52 12.90 5.53 9.32
N ASN A 53 14.08 5.89 8.79
CA ASN A 53 14.36 7.26 8.34
C ASN A 53 13.45 7.68 7.16
N LEU A 54 13.08 6.75 6.29
CA LEU A 54 12.22 7.01 5.14
C LEU A 54 10.74 7.16 5.55
N THR A 55 10.23 6.20 6.34
CA THR A 55 8.80 6.06 6.63
C THR A 55 8.38 6.69 7.97
N GLY A 56 9.34 6.94 8.85
CA GLY A 56 9.07 7.31 10.24
C GLY A 56 8.58 6.17 11.13
N ILE A 57 8.38 4.96 10.57
CA ILE A 57 7.91 3.79 11.32
C ILE A 57 9.09 3.16 12.07
N THR A 58 9.00 3.10 13.39
CA THR A 58 10.04 2.54 14.25
C THR A 58 9.69 1.15 14.75
N ASN A 59 10.70 0.38 15.18
CA ASN A 59 10.49 -0.90 15.84
C ASN A 59 9.59 -0.79 17.09
N ALA A 60 9.66 0.33 17.81
CA ALA A 60 8.81 0.57 18.99
C ALA A 60 7.33 0.71 18.61
N MET A 61 7.04 1.39 17.50
CA MET A 61 5.65 1.60 17.02
C MET A 61 4.98 0.29 16.63
N VAL A 62 5.71 -0.63 16.01
CA VAL A 62 5.13 -1.89 15.51
C VAL A 62 5.17 -3.03 16.51
N ARG A 63 5.89 -2.87 17.64
CA ARG A 63 6.06 -3.94 18.64
C ARG A 63 4.75 -4.54 19.12
N ASN A 64 3.77 -3.68 19.40
CA ASN A 64 2.45 -4.07 19.93
C ASN A 64 1.35 -3.95 18.86
N ALA A 65 1.72 -3.70 17.59
CA ALA A 65 0.78 -3.71 16.48
C ALA A 65 0.34 -5.16 16.18
N PRO A 66 -0.85 -5.33 15.57
CA PRO A 66 -1.29 -6.67 15.15
C PRO A 66 -0.33 -7.25 14.11
N LYS A 67 -0.14 -8.54 14.14
CA LYS A 67 0.55 -9.29 13.09
C LYS A 67 -0.35 -9.42 11.87
N PHE A 68 0.22 -9.70 10.69
CA PHE A 68 -0.59 -9.75 9.46
C PHE A 68 -1.75 -10.75 9.56
N TYR A 69 -1.55 -11.92 10.15
CA TYR A 69 -2.62 -12.92 10.29
C TYR A 69 -3.82 -12.44 11.12
N GLU A 70 -3.62 -11.49 12.03
CA GLU A 70 -4.69 -10.93 12.86
C GLU A 70 -5.57 -9.95 12.09
N ILE A 71 -5.01 -9.29 11.06
CA ILE A 71 -5.75 -8.35 10.20
C ILE A 71 -6.11 -8.92 8.82
N ALA A 72 -5.62 -10.10 8.47
CA ALA A 72 -5.79 -10.71 7.15
C ALA A 72 -7.26 -10.81 6.75
N LYS A 73 -8.14 -11.20 7.67
CA LYS A 73 -9.58 -11.27 7.42
C LYS A 73 -10.16 -9.90 7.03
N LYS A 74 -9.78 -8.83 7.74
CA LYS A 74 -10.24 -7.47 7.43
C LYS A 74 -9.73 -7.00 6.06
N VAL A 75 -8.47 -7.29 5.73
CA VAL A 75 -7.89 -6.95 4.42
C VAL A 75 -8.60 -7.73 3.29
N GLU A 76 -8.90 -9.02 3.51
CA GLU A 76 -9.66 -9.83 2.55
C GLU A 76 -11.06 -9.26 2.34
N GLU A 77 -11.80 -8.99 3.41
CA GLU A 77 -13.18 -8.51 3.35
C GLU A 77 -13.29 -7.15 2.68
N ILE A 78 -12.46 -6.17 3.07
CA ILE A 78 -12.54 -4.80 2.54
C ILE A 78 -12.15 -4.73 1.05
N THR A 79 -11.26 -5.63 0.59
CA THR A 79 -10.85 -5.67 -0.82
C THR A 79 -11.67 -6.63 -1.69
N LYS A 80 -12.63 -7.35 -1.10
CA LYS A 80 -13.44 -8.35 -1.81
C LYS A 80 -14.33 -7.71 -2.87
N GLY A 81 -14.31 -8.27 -4.07
CA GLY A 81 -15.12 -7.78 -5.19
C GLY A 81 -14.68 -6.45 -5.80
N THR A 82 -13.56 -5.90 -5.35
CA THR A 82 -13.01 -4.65 -5.86
C THR A 82 -11.91 -4.88 -6.91
N ILE A 83 -11.52 -3.81 -7.60
CA ILE A 83 -10.26 -3.76 -8.36
C ILE A 83 -9.18 -3.23 -7.42
N PHE A 84 -8.12 -4.02 -7.22
CA PHE A 84 -6.96 -3.65 -6.43
C PHE A 84 -6.10 -2.64 -7.20
N VAL A 85 -5.99 -1.43 -6.68
CA VAL A 85 -5.24 -0.32 -7.28
C VAL A 85 -4.05 0.01 -6.38
N ALA A 86 -2.88 0.19 -6.97
CA ALA A 86 -1.73 0.73 -6.26
C ALA A 86 -0.77 1.44 -7.21
N HIS A 87 0.08 2.29 -6.65
CA HIS A 87 1.15 2.95 -7.39
C HIS A 87 2.35 2.00 -7.52
N ASN A 88 2.54 1.38 -8.70
CA ASN A 88 3.39 0.21 -8.94
C ASN A 88 2.80 -1.08 -8.32
N VAL A 89 1.57 -1.39 -8.68
CA VAL A 89 0.70 -2.42 -8.10
C VAL A 89 1.36 -3.78 -7.84
N ASN A 90 2.36 -4.18 -8.61
CA ASN A 90 3.00 -5.47 -8.42
C ASN A 90 3.81 -5.53 -7.11
N PHE A 91 4.32 -4.41 -6.63
CA PHE A 91 5.03 -4.36 -5.35
C PHE A 91 4.07 -4.71 -4.19
N ASP A 92 3.04 -3.91 -4.00
CA ASP A 92 2.08 -4.08 -2.90
C ASP A 92 1.33 -5.40 -3.00
N TYR A 93 0.82 -5.69 -4.18
CA TYR A 93 0.05 -6.89 -4.42
C TYR A 93 0.84 -8.18 -4.15
N ASN A 94 2.08 -8.26 -4.61
CA ASN A 94 2.88 -9.48 -4.45
C ASN A 94 3.27 -9.73 -2.99
N ILE A 95 3.52 -8.67 -2.21
CA ILE A 95 3.84 -8.80 -0.79
C ILE A 95 2.60 -9.23 0.00
N ILE A 96 1.44 -8.59 -0.24
CA ILE A 96 0.17 -8.99 0.37
C ILE A 96 -0.20 -10.42 -0.01
N HIS A 97 -0.07 -10.78 -1.30
CA HIS A 97 -0.31 -12.14 -1.77
C HIS A 97 0.61 -13.16 -1.07
N ALA A 98 1.89 -12.83 -0.87
CA ALA A 98 2.83 -13.70 -0.17
C ALA A 98 2.46 -13.89 1.32
N GLU A 99 2.00 -12.84 1.99
CA GLU A 99 1.48 -12.92 3.36
C GLU A 99 0.25 -13.85 3.44
N PHE A 100 -0.73 -13.69 2.54
CA PHE A 100 -1.89 -14.59 2.49
C PHE A 100 -1.50 -16.03 2.17
N LYS A 101 -0.57 -16.23 1.23
CA LYS A 101 -0.07 -17.55 0.86
C LYS A 101 0.60 -18.25 2.06
N SER A 102 1.34 -17.52 2.89
CA SER A 102 1.95 -18.06 4.11
C SER A 102 0.91 -18.55 5.13
N LEU A 103 -0.30 -18.01 5.07
CA LEU A 103 -1.46 -18.43 5.90
C LEU A 103 -2.28 -19.54 5.24
N GLY A 104 -1.91 -20.01 4.05
CA GLY A 104 -2.65 -21.04 3.31
C GLY A 104 -3.85 -20.51 2.51
N PHE A 105 -3.96 -19.18 2.33
CA PHE A 105 -5.06 -18.55 1.59
C PHE A 105 -4.64 -18.09 0.19
N ASP A 106 -5.55 -18.19 -0.76
CA ASP A 106 -5.38 -17.73 -2.14
C ASP A 106 -6.01 -16.35 -2.31
N PHE A 107 -5.18 -15.31 -2.22
CA PHE A 107 -5.61 -13.92 -2.40
C PHE A 107 -5.57 -13.54 -3.88
N LYS A 108 -6.74 -13.42 -4.52
CA LYS A 108 -6.87 -13.05 -5.93
C LYS A 108 -7.74 -11.82 -6.12
N ARG A 109 -7.19 -10.78 -6.78
CA ARG A 109 -7.90 -9.54 -7.16
C ARG A 109 -7.52 -9.14 -8.58
N LYS A 110 -8.45 -8.50 -9.31
CA LYS A 110 -8.09 -7.76 -10.53
C LYS A 110 -7.22 -6.59 -10.14
N LYS A 111 -6.17 -6.29 -10.92
CA LYS A 111 -5.18 -5.26 -10.59
C LYS A 111 -5.22 -4.10 -11.57
N LEU A 112 -5.07 -2.88 -11.06
CA LEU A 112 -4.83 -1.66 -11.83
C LEU A 112 -3.57 -0.98 -11.30
N CYS A 113 -2.64 -0.65 -12.19
CA CYS A 113 -1.39 0.04 -11.86
C CYS A 113 -1.48 1.51 -12.28
N THR A 114 -1.44 2.43 -11.33
CA THR A 114 -1.52 3.87 -11.63
C THR A 114 -0.29 4.37 -12.37
N VAL A 115 0.92 3.83 -12.14
CA VAL A 115 2.12 4.16 -12.95
C VAL A 115 1.88 3.87 -14.44
N ARG A 116 1.31 2.71 -14.76
CA ARG A 116 1.02 2.33 -16.15
C ARG A 116 -0.09 3.16 -16.75
N LEU A 117 -1.10 3.49 -15.95
CA LEU A 117 -2.22 4.32 -16.35
C LEU A 117 -1.74 5.73 -16.64
N THR A 118 -1.02 6.37 -15.72
CA THR A 118 -0.50 7.74 -15.86
C THR A 118 0.42 7.86 -17.06
N ARG A 119 1.28 6.88 -17.33
CA ARG A 119 2.13 6.88 -18.55
C ARG A 119 1.33 6.95 -19.84
N LYS A 120 0.10 6.45 -19.87
CA LYS A 120 -0.79 6.51 -21.03
C LYS A 120 -1.55 7.83 -21.13
N ILE A 121 -1.99 8.37 -19.99
CA ILE A 121 -2.82 9.57 -19.92
C ILE A 121 -1.96 10.83 -20.00
N ILE A 122 -0.82 10.82 -19.30
CA ILE A 122 0.11 11.96 -19.20
C ILE A 122 1.50 11.47 -19.66
N PRO A 123 1.74 11.31 -20.97
CA PRO A 123 3.04 10.89 -21.48
C PRO A 123 4.08 12.00 -21.35
N GLY A 124 5.37 11.63 -21.27
CA GLY A 124 6.48 12.58 -21.32
C GLY A 124 6.94 13.15 -19.98
N LEU A 125 6.42 12.68 -18.85
CA LEU A 125 6.96 13.06 -17.55
C LEU A 125 8.38 12.48 -17.37
N PRO A 126 9.31 13.22 -16.76
CA PRO A 126 10.69 12.75 -16.54
C PRO A 126 10.74 11.57 -15.54
N SER A 127 9.74 11.45 -14.67
CA SER A 127 9.59 10.35 -13.73
C SER A 127 8.11 10.13 -13.39
N TYR A 128 7.75 8.87 -13.18
CA TYR A 128 6.40 8.44 -12.78
C TYR A 128 6.38 7.90 -11.35
N SER A 129 7.26 8.40 -10.47
CA SER A 129 7.10 8.19 -9.03
C SER A 129 5.86 8.96 -8.52
N LEU A 130 5.20 8.45 -7.48
CA LEU A 130 4.01 9.10 -6.92
C LEU A 130 4.26 10.58 -6.63
N GLY A 131 5.37 10.91 -5.95
CA GLY A 131 5.72 12.30 -5.65
C GLY A 131 5.87 13.19 -6.90
N ASN A 132 6.47 12.68 -7.98
CA ASN A 132 6.63 13.48 -9.21
C ASN A 132 5.31 13.68 -9.94
N ILE A 133 4.45 12.66 -10.00
CA ILE A 133 3.10 12.81 -10.56
C ILE A 133 2.31 13.82 -9.75
N CYS A 134 2.28 13.68 -8.43
CA CYS A 134 1.55 14.62 -7.57
C CYS A 134 2.07 16.07 -7.72
N THR A 135 3.39 16.25 -7.86
CA THR A 135 3.95 17.58 -8.12
C THR A 135 3.50 18.12 -9.47
N SER A 136 3.50 17.31 -10.54
CA SER A 136 3.08 17.76 -11.88
C SER A 136 1.60 18.10 -11.95
N GLU A 137 0.77 17.36 -11.22
CA GLU A 137 -0.69 17.53 -11.22
C GLU A 137 -1.22 18.40 -10.09
N ASN A 138 -0.32 18.99 -9.27
CA ASN A 138 -0.66 19.80 -8.10
C ASN A 138 -1.52 19.06 -7.05
N ILE A 139 -1.27 17.75 -6.90
CA ILE A 139 -1.92 16.90 -5.88
C ILE A 139 -1.12 17.01 -4.58
N PRO A 140 -1.72 17.45 -3.47
CA PRO A 140 -1.01 17.49 -2.19
C PRO A 140 -0.81 16.07 -1.63
N ILE A 141 0.38 15.76 -1.13
CA ILE A 141 0.63 14.52 -0.39
C ILE A 141 0.79 14.87 1.09
N ASN A 142 -0.17 14.43 1.89
CA ASN A 142 -0.12 14.55 3.34
C ASN A 142 0.42 13.25 3.94
N GLY A 143 1.59 13.31 4.60
CA GLY A 143 2.20 12.11 5.18
C GLY A 143 2.83 11.18 4.14
N ARG A 144 3.67 11.73 3.26
CA ARG A 144 4.44 10.94 2.29
C ARG A 144 5.28 9.86 2.99
N HIS A 145 5.40 8.69 2.36
CA HIS A 145 6.02 7.49 2.93
C HIS A 145 5.30 6.98 4.18
N ARG A 146 4.00 7.20 4.23
CA ARG A 146 3.07 6.54 5.14
C ARG A 146 1.93 5.99 4.30
N ALA A 147 1.56 4.75 4.52
CA ALA A 147 0.63 4.03 3.65
C ALA A 147 -0.69 4.78 3.42
N LYS A 148 -1.25 5.42 4.45
CA LYS A 148 -2.49 6.22 4.28
C LYS A 148 -2.28 7.43 3.38
N GLY A 149 -1.22 8.21 3.59
CA GLY A 149 -0.95 9.42 2.81
C GLY A 149 -0.68 9.13 1.33
N ASP A 150 0.07 8.07 1.05
CA ASP A 150 0.38 7.64 -0.32
C ASP A 150 -0.84 7.01 -1.00
N ALA A 151 -1.70 6.27 -0.27
CA ALA A 151 -2.98 5.78 -0.79
C ALA A 151 -3.97 6.92 -1.09
N GLU A 152 -4.09 7.94 -0.21
CA GLU A 152 -4.91 9.12 -0.46
C GLU A 152 -4.47 9.87 -1.72
N ALA A 153 -3.17 10.12 -1.87
CA ALA A 153 -2.60 10.75 -3.08
C ALA A 153 -2.80 9.90 -4.35
N THR A 154 -2.94 8.58 -4.21
CA THR A 154 -3.19 7.67 -5.33
C THR A 154 -4.67 7.64 -5.74
N VAL A 155 -5.59 8.03 -4.86
CA VAL A 155 -7.03 8.19 -5.16
C VAL A 155 -7.28 9.40 -6.08
N GLU A 156 -6.55 10.50 -5.89
CA GLU A 156 -6.66 11.73 -6.69
C GLU A 156 -6.13 11.55 -8.11
#